data_9e7797bbe6f6d3d5344bb43f5e63bf25
#
_entry.id   9e7797bbe6f6d3d5344bb43f5e63bf25
#
_cell.length_a   1.000
_cell.length_b   1.000
_cell.length_c   1.000
_cell.angle_alpha   90.00
_cell.angle_beta   90.00
_cell.angle_gamma   90.00
#
_symmetry.space_group_name_H-M   'P 1'
#
loop_
_entity.id
_entity.type
_entity.pdbx_description
1 polymer ?
#
loop_
_entity_poly.entity_id
_entity_poly.type
_entity_poly.pdbx_seq_one_letter_code
_entity_poly.pdbx_strand_id
1 'polypeptide(L)'
;KQLQDATTQNKQLLAASQQIATQAQGMQASMALRGGARLTANNSVANSAVGLQIAGASVVPDGDLLRVRIPADQLFTPGTGQPNAAGATILDQVANALMRQYSRQRVGIEGHTDNSQPYGGAVGTPYQLAGTQAQAVMDQLVRRNGVPMQQLFVVAHGPNHPLADNQSPAGRAENRRIEIVIYPETF
;
A
#
# COMPACT_ATOMS: atom_id res chain seq x y z
N LYS A 1 -39.96 -59.12 -2.53
CA LYS A 1 -38.71 -58.96 -3.33
C LYS A 1 -38.46 -57.51 -3.67
N GLN A 2 -39.38 -56.78 -4.32
CA GLN A 2 -39.24 -55.35 -4.68
C GLN A 2 -38.98 -54.41 -3.49
N LEU A 3 -39.61 -54.69 -2.32
CA LEU A 3 -39.42 -53.86 -1.14
C LEU A 3 -38.01 -54.04 -0.52
N GLN A 4 -37.47 -55.24 -0.58
CA GLN A 4 -36.12 -55.54 -0.11
C GLN A 4 -35.06 -54.93 -1.02
N ASP A 5 -35.29 -54.99 -2.33
CA ASP A 5 -34.39 -54.41 -3.33
C ASP A 5 -34.36 -52.86 -3.17
N ALA A 6 -35.52 -52.19 -2.97
CA ALA A 6 -35.62 -50.77 -2.70
C ALA A 6 -34.94 -50.35 -1.38
N THR A 7 -35.09 -51.19 -0.34
CA THR A 7 -34.44 -50.92 0.96
C THR A 7 -32.92 -51.02 0.86
N THR A 8 -32.43 -52.00 0.09
CA THR A 8 -30.99 -52.15 -0.16
C THR A 8 -30.42 -50.98 -0.96
N GLN A 9 -31.16 -50.57 -1.98
CA GLN A 9 -30.80 -49.42 -2.82
C GLN A 9 -30.76 -48.10 -2.02
N ASN A 10 -31.75 -47.89 -1.13
CA ASN A 10 -31.75 -46.72 -0.24
C ASN A 10 -30.59 -46.73 0.76
N LYS A 11 -30.21 -47.87 1.29
CA LYS A 11 -29.02 -47.99 2.16
C LYS A 11 -27.72 -47.68 1.39
N GLN A 12 -27.62 -48.14 0.15
CA GLN A 12 -26.46 -47.83 -0.70
C GLN A 12 -26.37 -46.35 -1.05
N LEU A 13 -27.50 -45.71 -1.37
CA LEU A 13 -27.57 -44.27 -1.65
C LEU A 13 -27.22 -43.42 -0.41
N LEU A 14 -27.70 -43.84 0.77
CA LEU A 14 -27.34 -43.18 2.02
C LEU A 14 -25.84 -43.27 2.34
N ALA A 15 -25.25 -44.45 2.14
CA ALA A 15 -23.82 -44.67 2.34
C ALA A 15 -22.98 -43.83 1.35
N ALA A 16 -23.38 -43.83 0.07
CA ALA A 16 -22.73 -43.02 -0.95
C ALA A 16 -22.84 -41.51 -0.65
N SER A 17 -24.00 -41.02 -0.20
CA SER A 17 -24.22 -39.62 0.21
C SER A 17 -23.33 -39.24 1.40
N GLN A 18 -23.23 -40.11 2.41
CA GLN A 18 -22.32 -39.89 3.55
C GLN A 18 -20.85 -39.82 3.13
N GLN A 19 -20.46 -40.71 2.22
CA GLN A 19 -19.09 -40.73 1.70
C GLN A 19 -18.74 -39.46 0.93
N ILE A 20 -19.67 -38.95 0.10
CA ILE A 20 -19.52 -37.68 -0.62
C ILE A 20 -19.44 -36.51 0.36
N ALA A 21 -20.28 -36.50 1.39
CA ALA A 21 -20.25 -35.42 2.42
C ALA A 21 -18.90 -35.40 3.18
N THR A 22 -18.37 -36.58 3.54
CA THR A 22 -17.06 -36.71 4.19
C THR A 22 -15.91 -36.28 3.27
N GLN A 23 -15.98 -36.64 1.98
CA GLN A 23 -14.99 -36.15 1.00
C GLN A 23 -15.06 -34.64 0.80
N ALA A 24 -16.26 -34.05 0.72
CA ALA A 24 -16.45 -32.60 0.61
C ALA A 24 -15.89 -31.86 1.84
N GLN A 25 -16.13 -32.37 3.04
CA GLN A 25 -15.54 -31.83 4.27
C GLN A 25 -14.01 -31.94 4.28
N GLY A 26 -13.46 -33.05 3.84
CA GLY A 26 -12.01 -33.27 3.70
C GLY A 26 -11.39 -32.30 2.68
N MET A 27 -12.07 -32.09 1.54
CA MET A 27 -11.65 -31.07 0.56
C MET A 27 -11.73 -29.65 1.10
N GLN A 28 -12.80 -29.29 1.82
CA GLN A 28 -12.92 -27.97 2.46
C GLN A 28 -11.83 -27.77 3.52
N ALA A 29 -11.56 -28.77 4.36
CA ALA A 29 -10.47 -28.71 5.34
C ALA A 29 -9.10 -28.59 4.65
N SER A 30 -8.88 -29.34 3.56
CA SER A 30 -7.66 -29.25 2.76
C SER A 30 -7.51 -27.89 2.05
N MET A 31 -8.62 -27.31 1.55
CA MET A 31 -8.61 -25.95 0.98
C MET A 31 -8.38 -24.89 2.05
N ALA A 32 -8.94 -25.03 3.25
CA ALA A 32 -8.70 -24.14 4.37
C ALA A 32 -7.23 -24.19 4.82
N LEU A 33 -6.61 -25.35 4.83
CA LEU A 33 -5.19 -25.54 5.12
C LEU A 33 -4.29 -25.06 3.97
N ARG A 34 -4.74 -25.17 2.70
CA ARG A 34 -4.02 -24.67 1.52
C ARG A 34 -4.29 -23.18 1.24
N GLY A 35 -5.39 -22.65 1.74
CA GLY A 35 -5.78 -21.25 1.57
C GLY A 35 -4.87 -20.23 2.26
N GLY A 36 -3.79 -20.67 2.89
CA GLY A 36 -2.78 -19.81 3.50
C GLY A 36 -1.44 -19.76 2.78
N ALA A 37 -1.22 -20.55 1.74
CA ALA A 37 -0.03 -20.37 0.91
C ALA A 37 -0.25 -19.17 -0.03
N ARG A 38 -0.14 -17.95 0.51
CA ARG A 38 0.21 -16.78 -0.31
C ARG A 38 1.57 -17.12 -0.91
N LEU A 39 1.60 -17.37 -2.20
CA LEU A 39 2.84 -17.34 -2.97
C LEU A 39 3.29 -15.86 -2.98
N THR A 40 3.93 -15.43 -1.92
CA THR A 40 4.74 -14.21 -1.97
C THR A 40 5.90 -14.53 -2.89
N ALA A 41 5.95 -13.85 -4.00
CA ALA A 41 7.13 -13.90 -4.85
C ALA A 41 8.35 -13.65 -3.97
N ASN A 42 9.46 -14.38 -4.19
CA ASN A 42 10.71 -14.20 -3.43
C ASN A 42 11.27 -12.77 -3.50
N ASN A 43 10.70 -11.91 -4.34
CA ASN A 43 11.05 -10.50 -4.50
C ASN A 43 10.09 -9.54 -3.78
N SER A 44 9.18 -10.01 -2.90
CA SER A 44 8.32 -9.13 -2.12
C SER A 44 9.15 -8.21 -1.22
N VAL A 45 9.00 -6.90 -1.43
CA VAL A 45 9.67 -5.89 -0.61
C VAL A 45 9.03 -5.75 0.77
N ALA A 46 7.80 -6.23 0.96
CA ALA A 46 7.11 -6.22 2.24
C ALA A 46 7.88 -6.97 3.34
N ASN A 47 8.59 -8.05 2.98
CA ASN A 47 9.42 -8.80 3.91
C ASN A 47 10.67 -8.03 4.36
N SER A 48 11.14 -7.07 3.56
CA SER A 48 12.29 -6.22 3.88
C SER A 48 11.94 -5.04 4.79
N ALA A 49 10.65 -4.85 5.11
CA ALA A 49 10.17 -3.80 6.01
C ALA A 49 10.62 -4.00 7.47
N VAL A 50 11.05 -5.21 7.82
CA VAL A 50 11.48 -5.54 9.19
C VAL A 50 12.69 -4.70 9.55
N GLY A 51 12.48 -3.76 10.49
CA GLY A 51 13.53 -2.86 10.99
C GLY A 51 13.65 -1.52 10.25
N LEU A 52 12.88 -1.26 9.19
CA LEU A 52 12.84 0.07 8.58
C LEU A 52 12.02 1.02 9.45
N GLN A 53 12.71 1.93 10.13
CA GLN A 53 12.10 3.00 10.92
C GLN A 53 12.54 4.35 10.36
N ILE A 54 11.58 5.22 10.09
CA ILE A 54 11.80 6.58 9.62
C ILE A 54 11.05 7.50 10.57
N ALA A 55 11.78 8.37 11.27
CA ALA A 55 11.17 9.30 12.19
C ALA A 55 10.20 10.24 11.45
N GLY A 56 8.98 10.36 11.96
CA GLY A 56 7.95 11.19 11.32
C GLY A 56 7.19 10.50 10.16
N ALA A 57 7.46 9.21 9.90
CA ALA A 57 6.75 8.43 8.90
C ALA A 57 6.23 7.11 9.46
N SER A 58 5.19 6.56 8.87
CA SER A 58 4.74 5.20 9.14
C SER A 58 5.08 4.28 7.97
N VAL A 59 5.66 3.13 8.27
CA VAL A 59 6.03 2.11 7.28
C VAL A 59 5.00 0.99 7.33
N VAL A 60 4.27 0.78 6.24
CA VAL A 60 3.14 -0.15 6.18
C VAL A 60 3.32 -1.11 5.01
N PRO A 61 3.39 -2.42 5.25
CA PRO A 61 3.28 -3.42 4.19
C PRO A 61 1.88 -3.41 3.56
N ASP A 62 1.82 -3.49 2.23
CA ASP A 62 0.58 -3.51 1.45
C ASP A 62 0.70 -4.56 0.33
N GLY A 63 0.30 -5.79 0.61
CA GLY A 63 0.53 -6.92 -0.28
C GLY A 63 2.03 -7.17 -0.47
N ASP A 64 2.49 -7.06 -1.72
CA ASP A 64 3.91 -7.18 -2.08
C ASP A 64 4.66 -5.84 -2.06
N LEU A 65 3.94 -4.74 -1.82
CA LEU A 65 4.46 -3.38 -1.77
C LEU A 65 4.88 -3.00 -0.35
N LEU A 66 5.72 -1.97 -0.26
CA LEU A 66 6.00 -1.29 0.99
C LEU A 66 5.66 0.19 0.86
N ARG A 67 4.79 0.70 1.73
CA ARG A 67 4.40 2.10 1.75
C ARG A 67 5.03 2.83 2.93
N VAL A 68 5.72 3.92 2.63
CA VAL A 68 6.20 4.89 3.64
C VAL A 68 5.27 6.08 3.57
N ARG A 69 4.42 6.25 4.59
CA ARG A 69 3.44 7.33 4.69
C ARG A 69 3.98 8.47 5.53
N ILE A 70 3.99 9.65 4.97
CA ILE A 70 4.53 10.85 5.62
C ILE A 70 3.43 11.92 5.59
N PRO A 71 2.98 12.45 6.74
CA PRO A 71 2.05 13.57 6.75
C PRO A 71 2.60 14.76 5.95
N ALA A 72 1.80 15.32 5.05
CA ALA A 72 2.24 16.43 4.21
C ALA A 72 2.63 17.68 5.04
N ASP A 73 1.95 17.88 6.18
CA ASP A 73 2.21 18.99 7.10
C ASP A 73 3.61 18.91 7.76
N GLN A 74 4.23 17.72 7.78
CA GLN A 74 5.63 17.55 8.21
C GLN A 74 6.64 17.83 7.11
N LEU A 75 6.25 17.69 5.85
CA LEU A 75 7.13 17.87 4.70
C LEU A 75 7.11 19.28 4.16
N PHE A 76 5.95 19.93 4.19
CA PHE A 76 5.72 21.18 3.46
C PHE A 76 5.18 22.29 4.36
N THR A 77 5.32 23.51 3.90
CA THR A 77 4.51 24.62 4.39
C THR A 77 3.05 24.37 4.02
N PRO A 78 2.10 24.50 4.95
CA PRO A 78 0.69 24.16 4.71
C PRO A 78 0.12 24.80 3.44
N GLY A 79 -0.58 23.99 2.63
CA GLY A 79 -1.22 24.44 1.39
C GLY A 79 -0.26 24.75 0.23
N THR A 80 1.02 24.40 0.36
CA THR A 80 2.04 24.66 -0.68
C THR A 80 2.79 23.39 -1.04
N GLY A 81 3.57 23.45 -2.11
CA GLY A 81 4.58 22.45 -2.46
C GLY A 81 6.00 22.80 -2.03
N GLN A 82 6.17 23.77 -1.12
CA GLN A 82 7.49 24.20 -0.65
C GLN A 82 7.93 23.32 0.53
N PRO A 83 9.02 22.53 0.39
CA PRO A 83 9.55 21.73 1.48
C PRO A 83 10.03 22.61 2.64
N ASN A 84 9.79 22.12 3.86
CA ASN A 84 10.32 22.72 5.09
C ASN A 84 11.59 22.00 5.56
N ALA A 85 12.28 22.56 6.55
CA ALA A 85 13.54 21.97 7.05
C ALA A 85 13.35 20.61 7.72
N ALA A 86 12.24 20.38 8.42
CA ALA A 86 11.92 19.08 9.02
C ALA A 86 11.68 18.00 7.95
N GLY A 87 10.97 18.36 6.88
CA GLY A 87 10.73 17.49 5.73
C GLY A 87 12.03 17.07 5.06
N ALA A 88 12.99 17.97 4.92
CA ALA A 88 14.29 17.64 4.36
C ALA A 88 14.99 16.51 5.14
N THR A 89 14.94 16.54 6.46
CA THR A 89 15.54 15.50 7.32
C THR A 89 14.83 14.16 7.18
N ILE A 90 13.49 14.16 7.07
CA ILE A 90 12.70 12.94 6.84
C ILE A 90 13.07 12.33 5.48
N LEU A 91 13.15 13.15 4.44
CA LEU A 91 13.48 12.69 3.08
C LEU A 91 14.94 12.21 2.98
N ASP A 92 15.87 12.76 3.74
CA ASP A 92 17.24 12.24 3.84
C ASP A 92 17.26 10.81 4.41
N GLN A 93 16.42 10.50 5.41
CA GLN A 93 16.28 9.13 5.95
C GLN A 93 15.65 8.18 4.92
N VAL A 94 14.61 8.63 4.22
CA VAL A 94 13.99 7.86 3.13
C VAL A 94 15.00 7.53 2.04
N ALA A 95 15.74 8.52 1.56
CA ALA A 95 16.75 8.34 0.53
C ALA A 95 17.84 7.34 0.96
N ASN A 96 18.31 7.43 2.19
CA ASN A 96 19.27 6.49 2.75
C ASN A 96 18.72 5.04 2.74
N ALA A 97 17.45 4.85 3.09
CA ALA A 97 16.80 3.54 3.05
C ALA A 97 16.69 3.03 1.60
N LEU A 98 16.23 3.87 0.67
CA LEU A 98 16.13 3.52 -0.75
C LEU A 98 17.48 3.08 -1.33
N MET A 99 18.52 3.85 -1.12
CA MET A 99 19.86 3.55 -1.66
C MET A 99 20.49 2.30 -1.04
N ARG A 100 20.25 2.02 0.24
CA ARG A 100 20.86 0.86 0.92
C ARG A 100 20.10 -0.44 0.74
N GLN A 101 18.78 -0.40 0.76
CA GLN A 101 17.94 -1.60 0.83
C GLN A 101 17.10 -1.82 -0.43
N TYR A 102 16.78 -0.75 -1.17
CA TYR A 102 15.85 -0.77 -2.30
C TYR A 102 16.44 -0.12 -3.55
N SER A 103 17.76 -0.22 -3.74
CA SER A 103 18.49 0.50 -4.79
C SER A 103 18.12 0.09 -6.22
N ARG A 104 17.40 -1.01 -6.39
CA ARG A 104 17.00 -1.54 -7.71
C ARG A 104 15.48 -1.55 -7.94
N GLN A 105 14.69 -1.29 -6.91
CA GLN A 105 13.24 -1.32 -6.97
C GLN A 105 12.68 -0.04 -7.57
N ARG A 106 11.57 -0.14 -8.28
CA ARG A 106 10.78 1.02 -8.67
C ARG A 106 10.12 1.66 -7.47
N VAL A 107 10.05 2.99 -7.47
CA VAL A 107 9.51 3.76 -6.36
C VAL A 107 8.54 4.81 -6.88
N GLY A 108 7.27 4.70 -6.48
CA GLY A 108 6.24 5.70 -6.73
C GLY A 108 6.21 6.74 -5.61
N ILE A 109 6.06 8.00 -5.97
CA ILE A 109 5.83 9.10 -5.04
C ILE A 109 4.40 9.58 -5.26
N GLU A 110 3.52 9.22 -4.33
CA GLU A 110 2.08 9.44 -4.44
C GLU A 110 1.65 10.60 -3.56
N GLY A 111 1.07 11.64 -4.18
CA GLY A 111 0.54 12.80 -3.48
C GLY A 111 -0.95 12.66 -3.20
N HIS A 112 -1.36 12.89 -1.96
CA HIS A 112 -2.75 12.86 -1.50
C HIS A 112 -3.12 14.14 -0.77
N THR A 113 -4.37 14.58 -0.96
CA THR A 113 -4.95 15.72 -0.25
C THR A 113 -6.20 15.28 0.52
N ASP A 114 -6.69 16.13 1.39
CA ASP A 114 -8.05 16.03 1.89
C ASP A 114 -9.05 16.59 0.86
N ASN A 115 -10.34 16.63 1.20
CA ASN A 115 -11.40 17.17 0.37
C ASN A 115 -11.68 18.66 0.61
N SER A 116 -10.87 19.37 1.38
CA SER A 116 -11.07 20.79 1.65
C SER A 116 -10.89 21.63 0.39
N GLN A 117 -11.73 22.66 0.24
CA GLN A 117 -11.66 23.66 -0.83
C GLN A 117 -11.61 25.06 -0.20
N PRO A 118 -11.00 26.04 -0.83
CA PRO A 118 -9.93 25.98 -1.83
C PRO A 118 -8.56 26.03 -1.17
N TYR A 119 -7.60 25.35 -1.71
CA TYR A 119 -6.20 25.62 -1.36
C TYR A 119 -5.87 27.00 -1.96
N GLY A 120 -5.94 28.04 -1.12
CA GLY A 120 -5.58 29.40 -1.55
C GLY A 120 -4.12 29.45 -1.97
N GLY A 121 -3.83 30.11 -3.09
CA GLY A 121 -2.47 30.30 -3.59
C GLY A 121 -2.32 29.94 -5.07
N ALA A 122 -1.08 29.79 -5.52
CA ALA A 122 -0.72 29.50 -6.92
C ALA A 122 -1.14 28.08 -7.41
N VAL A 123 -1.66 27.24 -6.51
CA VAL A 123 -2.04 25.85 -6.81
C VAL A 123 -3.56 25.73 -6.85
N GLY A 124 -4.13 25.72 -8.05
CA GLY A 124 -5.56 25.91 -8.29
C GLY A 124 -6.46 24.69 -7.94
N THR A 125 -5.95 23.45 -7.86
CA THR A 125 -6.75 22.25 -7.58
C THR A 125 -6.05 21.31 -6.62
N PRO A 126 -6.81 20.44 -5.92
CA PRO A 126 -6.22 19.40 -5.05
C PRO A 126 -5.23 18.49 -5.78
N TYR A 127 -5.52 18.15 -7.05
CA TYR A 127 -4.62 17.32 -7.87
C TYR A 127 -3.31 18.05 -8.23
N GLN A 128 -3.39 19.34 -8.53
CA GLN A 128 -2.19 20.15 -8.77
C GLN A 128 -1.33 20.25 -7.51
N LEU A 129 -1.95 20.46 -6.34
CA LEU A 129 -1.22 20.47 -5.07
C LEU A 129 -0.54 19.12 -4.83
N ALA A 130 -1.29 18.01 -4.94
CA ALA A 130 -0.77 16.67 -4.78
C ALA A 130 0.42 16.38 -5.72
N GLY A 131 0.29 16.75 -6.99
CA GLY A 131 1.35 16.62 -8.00
C GLY A 131 2.56 17.49 -7.71
N THR A 132 2.35 18.74 -7.32
CA THR A 132 3.44 19.67 -6.97
C THR A 132 4.22 19.19 -5.74
N GLN A 133 3.53 18.69 -4.73
CA GLN A 133 4.15 18.11 -3.53
C GLN A 133 4.93 16.84 -3.84
N ALA A 134 4.36 15.93 -4.60
CA ALA A 134 5.04 14.69 -5.00
C ALA A 134 6.26 14.98 -5.90
N GLN A 135 6.15 15.95 -6.80
CA GLN A 135 7.29 16.41 -7.63
C GLN A 135 8.40 17.04 -6.79
N ALA A 136 8.06 17.83 -5.78
CA ALA A 136 9.04 18.45 -4.88
C ALA A 136 9.81 17.39 -4.07
N VAL A 137 9.13 16.32 -3.64
CA VAL A 137 9.79 15.16 -3.01
C VAL A 137 10.74 14.46 -3.98
N MET A 138 10.29 14.18 -5.21
CA MET A 138 11.15 13.58 -6.24
C MET A 138 12.39 14.43 -6.51
N ASP A 139 12.22 15.73 -6.69
CA ASP A 139 13.32 16.66 -6.94
C ASP A 139 14.34 16.66 -5.80
N GLN A 140 13.89 16.59 -4.55
CA GLN A 140 14.77 16.52 -3.40
C GLN A 140 15.51 15.16 -3.36
N LEU A 141 14.83 14.04 -3.53
CA LEU A 141 15.45 12.72 -3.55
C LEU A 141 16.51 12.61 -4.65
N VAL A 142 16.26 13.19 -5.84
CA VAL A 142 17.22 13.17 -6.95
C VAL A 142 18.35 14.14 -6.73
N ARG A 143 18.05 15.43 -6.55
CA ARG A 143 19.05 16.51 -6.61
C ARG A 143 19.87 16.60 -5.33
N ARG A 144 19.25 16.39 -4.17
CA ARG A 144 19.94 16.50 -2.89
C ARG A 144 20.53 15.15 -2.45
N ASN A 145 19.78 14.08 -2.64
CA ASN A 145 20.14 12.78 -2.07
C ASN A 145 20.77 11.82 -3.09
N GLY A 146 20.73 12.12 -4.38
CA GLY A 146 21.38 11.30 -5.42
C GLY A 146 20.63 10.00 -5.77
N VAL A 147 19.34 9.89 -5.42
CA VAL A 147 18.52 8.74 -5.83
C VAL A 147 18.38 8.74 -7.36
N PRO A 148 18.61 7.61 -8.06
CA PRO A 148 18.50 7.56 -9.51
C PRO A 148 17.11 7.94 -10.00
N MET A 149 17.04 8.90 -10.94
CA MET A 149 15.77 9.39 -11.48
C MET A 149 14.95 8.28 -12.14
N GLN A 150 15.62 7.30 -12.79
CA GLN A 150 14.97 6.17 -13.44
C GLN A 150 14.23 5.25 -12.48
N GLN A 151 14.59 5.30 -11.19
CA GLN A 151 13.93 4.56 -10.12
C GLN A 151 12.56 5.15 -9.76
N LEU A 152 12.37 6.46 -9.99
CA LEU A 152 11.28 7.23 -9.43
C LEU A 152 10.20 7.58 -10.46
N PHE A 153 8.95 7.61 -10.02
CA PHE A 153 7.84 8.21 -10.76
C PHE A 153 6.85 8.87 -9.80
N VAL A 154 6.05 9.79 -10.31
CA VAL A 154 5.12 10.61 -9.53
C VAL A 154 3.68 10.29 -9.90
N VAL A 155 2.81 10.21 -8.89
CA VAL A 155 1.36 10.06 -9.05
C VAL A 155 0.64 11.10 -8.20
N ALA A 156 -0.33 11.79 -8.79
CA ALA A 156 -1.18 12.76 -8.11
C ALA A 156 -2.57 12.18 -7.91
N HIS A 157 -2.86 11.67 -6.73
CA HIS A 157 -4.18 11.10 -6.39
C HIS A 157 -5.18 12.19 -5.97
N GLY A 158 -4.71 13.32 -5.46
CA GLY A 158 -5.60 14.32 -4.88
C GLY A 158 -6.43 13.72 -3.74
N PRO A 159 -7.76 14.00 -3.67
CA PRO A 159 -8.63 13.52 -2.59
C PRO A 159 -9.23 12.12 -2.83
N ASN A 160 -8.88 11.41 -3.92
CA ASN A 160 -9.56 10.20 -4.36
C ASN A 160 -9.36 8.97 -3.47
N HIS A 161 -8.29 8.93 -2.67
CA HIS A 161 -7.94 7.78 -1.84
C HIS A 161 -7.80 8.19 -0.37
N PRO A 162 -8.90 8.55 0.32
CA PRO A 162 -8.86 8.93 1.72
C PRO A 162 -8.53 7.70 2.59
N LEU A 163 -7.70 7.89 3.61
CA LEU A 163 -7.44 6.89 4.66
C LEU A 163 -8.41 7.02 5.82
N ALA A 164 -8.89 8.23 6.05
CA ALA A 164 -9.76 8.55 7.17
C ALA A 164 -10.92 9.45 6.74
N ASP A 165 -11.91 9.63 7.63
CA ASP A 165 -13.07 10.45 7.37
C ASP A 165 -12.69 11.94 7.24
N ASN A 166 -13.03 12.51 6.09
CA ASN A 166 -12.81 13.93 5.80
C ASN A 166 -13.70 14.89 6.61
N GLN A 167 -14.71 14.38 7.34
CA GLN A 167 -15.57 15.21 8.20
C GLN A 167 -14.80 15.71 9.43
N SER A 168 -13.82 14.96 9.92
CA SER A 168 -13.04 15.34 11.09
C SER A 168 -11.73 16.06 10.70
N PRO A 169 -11.27 17.05 11.49
CA PRO A 169 -9.97 17.68 11.26
C PRO A 169 -8.80 16.69 11.32
N ALA A 170 -8.87 15.70 12.22
CA ALA A 170 -7.87 14.66 12.35
C ALA A 170 -7.83 13.78 11.09
N GLY A 171 -8.98 13.33 10.60
CA GLY A 171 -9.03 12.52 9.37
C GLY A 171 -8.55 13.29 8.14
N ARG A 172 -8.86 14.58 8.03
CA ARG A 172 -8.28 15.42 6.96
C ARG A 172 -6.76 15.49 7.05
N ALA A 173 -6.21 15.60 8.25
CA ALA A 173 -4.75 15.62 8.44
C ALA A 173 -4.09 14.29 8.02
N GLU A 174 -4.73 13.14 8.28
CA GLU A 174 -4.27 11.84 7.82
C GLU A 174 -4.36 11.69 6.30
N ASN A 175 -5.37 12.31 5.67
CA ASN A 175 -5.54 12.28 4.23
C ASN A 175 -4.50 13.13 3.49
N ARG A 176 -4.06 14.26 4.07
CA ARG A 176 -2.96 15.08 3.53
C ARG A 176 -1.62 14.39 3.78
N ARG A 177 -1.15 13.62 2.82
CA ARG A 177 0.08 12.84 2.94
C ARG A 177 0.81 12.65 1.63
N ILE A 178 2.07 12.30 1.74
CA ILE A 178 2.86 11.69 0.67
C ILE A 178 3.05 10.21 1.04
N GLU A 179 2.82 9.33 0.07
CA GLU A 179 3.20 7.93 0.18
C GLU A 179 4.37 7.66 -0.77
N ILE A 180 5.46 7.11 -0.22
CA ILE A 180 6.56 6.60 -1.02
C ILE A 180 6.37 5.10 -1.09
N VAL A 181 6.02 4.61 -2.28
CA VAL A 181 5.61 3.22 -2.53
C VAL A 181 6.75 2.50 -3.22
N ILE A 182 7.27 1.48 -2.56
CA ILE A 182 8.35 0.65 -3.08
C ILE A 182 7.72 -0.59 -3.70
N TYR A 183 7.99 -0.81 -4.97
CA TYR A 183 7.49 -1.91 -5.76
C TYR A 183 8.49 -3.06 -5.80
N PRO A 184 8.05 -4.33 -5.91
CA PRO A 184 8.95 -5.46 -6.05
C PRO A 184 9.69 -5.46 -7.40
N GLU A 185 9.13 -4.79 -8.41
CA GLU A 185 9.75 -4.69 -9.73
C GLU A 185 11.00 -3.83 -9.70
N THR A 186 11.97 -4.21 -10.51
CA THR A 186 13.22 -3.45 -10.73
C THR A 186 13.09 -2.54 -11.96
N PHE A 187 13.85 -1.47 -11.99
CA PHE A 187 13.96 -0.54 -13.13
C PHE A 187 15.15 -0.87 -14.01
#